data_ecb0cd3b27c1a1adafe7b039ecab1c3c
#
_entry.id   ecb0cd3b27c1a1adafe7b039ecab1c3c
#
_cell.length_a   1.000
_cell.length_b   1.000
_cell.length_c   1.000
_cell.angle_alpha   90.00
_cell.angle_beta   90.00
_cell.angle_gamma   90.00
#
_symmetry.space_group_name_H-M   'P 1'
#
loop_
_entity.id
_entity.type
_entity.pdbx_description
1 polymer ?
#
loop_
_entity_poly.entity_id
_entity_poly.type
_entity_poly.pdbx_seq_one_letter_code
_entity_poly.pdbx_strand_id
1 'polypeptide(L)'
;MDSCGCDGDGFASIFDRRNAEDDRDRYRRNGPDRTTRMLLELLAPYRSAGSTVLDIGGGIGIIDQELLRAGAGYAVLVDGSTASLEVARQEARRLNLLDLIEFVEGDFVQRAAAIEPADIVTLDRVVCCYPDVERLVGLSAARVRTAYGLVLPRDRSVIRLAIRLENLWMRLRRKAYRAYAHPTARVDEIAAANGLHPRSERRTAFWRVVVYDRVGDGLPT
;
A
#
# COMPACT_ATOMS: atom_id res chain seq x y z
N MET A 1 -22.28 -1.66 -18.60
CA MET A 1 -20.84 -1.77 -18.30
C MET A 1 -20.46 -0.45 -17.68
N ASP A 2 -20.79 -0.29 -16.41
CA ASP A 2 -20.57 0.97 -15.70
C ASP A 2 -19.09 1.01 -15.34
N SER A 3 -18.38 1.98 -15.92
CA SER A 3 -17.00 2.29 -15.56
C SER A 3 -16.98 2.63 -14.08
N CYS A 4 -16.35 1.77 -13.29
CA CYS A 4 -16.05 2.05 -11.90
C CYS A 4 -15.34 3.42 -11.87
N GLY A 5 -15.87 4.39 -11.11
CA GLY A 5 -15.40 5.80 -11.08
C GLY A 5 -13.98 5.98 -10.48
N CYS A 6 -13.07 5.15 -10.91
CA CYS A 6 -11.62 5.26 -10.74
C CYS A 6 -11.02 6.02 -11.93
N ASP A 7 -11.82 6.89 -12.59
CA ASP A 7 -11.33 7.79 -13.61
C ASP A 7 -10.27 8.69 -12.97
N GLY A 8 -9.09 8.77 -13.60
CA GLY A 8 -7.87 9.38 -13.07
C GLY A 8 -8.01 10.79 -12.47
N ASP A 9 -9.10 11.50 -12.72
CA ASP A 9 -9.36 12.86 -12.22
C ASP A 9 -9.65 12.90 -10.70
N GLY A 10 -10.22 11.85 -10.12
CA GLY A 10 -10.53 11.80 -8.68
C GLY A 10 -9.28 11.62 -7.80
N PHE A 11 -8.38 10.74 -8.20
CA PHE A 11 -7.09 10.53 -7.54
C PHE A 11 -6.14 11.71 -7.80
N ALA A 12 -6.04 12.21 -9.02
CA ALA A 12 -5.19 13.35 -9.39
C ALA A 12 -5.48 14.62 -8.58
N SER A 13 -6.72 14.81 -8.10
CA SER A 13 -7.11 16.01 -7.33
C SER A 13 -6.68 15.98 -5.86
N ILE A 14 -6.30 14.82 -5.31
CA ILE A 14 -5.87 14.65 -3.91
C ILE A 14 -4.40 14.27 -3.83
N PHE A 15 -3.92 13.49 -4.79
CA PHE A 15 -2.51 13.08 -4.88
C PHE A 15 -1.80 13.96 -5.92
N ASP A 16 -1.95 15.28 -5.77
CA ASP A 16 -1.27 16.26 -6.61
C ASP A 16 0.21 16.40 -6.24
N ARG A 17 0.95 17.16 -7.06
CA ARG A 17 2.38 17.37 -6.88
C ARG A 17 2.71 18.00 -5.52
N ARG A 18 1.88 18.93 -5.04
CA ARG A 18 2.13 19.63 -3.77
C ARG A 18 2.04 18.66 -2.59
N ASN A 19 1.01 17.80 -2.59
CA ASN A 19 0.85 16.78 -1.56
C ASN A 19 2.02 15.78 -1.57
N ALA A 20 2.45 15.33 -2.75
CA ALA A 20 3.60 14.45 -2.89
C ALA A 20 4.92 15.10 -2.39
N GLU A 21 5.13 16.39 -2.67
CA GLU A 21 6.27 17.15 -2.18
C GLU A 21 6.21 17.36 -0.66
N ASP A 22 5.03 17.65 -0.10
CA ASP A 22 4.83 17.79 1.35
C ASP A 22 5.08 16.45 2.08
N ASP A 23 4.65 15.32 1.49
CA ASP A 23 4.93 13.97 2.01
C ASP A 23 6.42 13.65 1.98
N ARG A 24 7.11 13.97 0.86
CA ARG A 24 8.56 13.85 0.75
C ARG A 24 9.28 14.64 1.84
N ASP A 25 8.91 15.90 2.02
CA ASP A 25 9.58 16.80 2.96
C ASP A 25 9.34 16.36 4.41
N ARG A 26 8.15 15.82 4.70
CA ARG A 26 7.84 15.20 5.99
C ARG A 26 8.68 13.95 6.22
N TYR A 27 8.75 13.06 5.22
CA TYR A 27 9.57 11.85 5.28
C TYR A 27 11.06 12.19 5.47
N ARG A 28 11.59 13.15 4.74
CA ARG A 28 13.00 13.60 4.89
C ARG A 28 13.32 14.11 6.30
N ARG A 29 12.38 14.83 6.93
CA ARG A 29 12.55 15.37 8.29
C ARG A 29 12.37 14.35 9.39
N ASN A 30 11.39 13.45 9.27
CA ASN A 30 10.89 12.66 10.38
C ASN A 30 11.02 11.14 10.16
N GLY A 31 11.45 10.71 8.97
CA GLY A 31 11.38 9.31 8.54
C GLY A 31 9.96 8.84 8.25
N PRO A 32 9.75 7.53 8.11
CA PRO A 32 8.43 6.95 7.91
C PRO A 32 7.46 7.32 9.02
N ASP A 33 6.19 7.53 8.70
CA ASP A 33 5.17 7.78 9.71
C ASP A 33 4.99 6.56 10.64
N ARG A 34 4.19 6.73 11.69
CA ARG A 34 4.03 5.71 12.73
C ARG A 34 3.53 4.38 12.19
N THR A 35 2.56 4.38 11.29
CA THR A 35 1.97 3.14 10.76
C THR A 35 2.87 2.46 9.75
N THR A 36 3.49 3.22 8.87
CA THR A 36 4.48 2.73 7.92
C THR A 36 5.69 2.13 8.64
N ARG A 37 6.17 2.80 9.72
CA ARG A 37 7.25 2.26 10.58
C ARG A 37 6.85 0.95 11.25
N MET A 38 5.62 0.86 11.79
CA MET A 38 5.10 -0.39 12.34
C MET A 38 5.07 -1.51 11.30
N LEU A 39 4.66 -1.21 10.07
CA LEU A 39 4.63 -2.17 8.98
C LEU A 39 6.04 -2.65 8.63
N LEU A 40 7.01 -1.74 8.48
CA LEU A 40 8.41 -2.06 8.21
C LEU A 40 9.05 -2.91 9.32
N GLU A 41 8.71 -2.64 10.59
CA GLU A 41 9.15 -3.45 11.72
C GLU A 41 8.54 -4.86 11.71
N LEU A 42 7.25 -5.00 11.35
CA LEU A 42 6.61 -6.32 11.22
C LEU A 42 7.13 -7.10 10.01
N LEU A 43 7.55 -6.42 8.95
CA LEU A 43 8.16 -7.04 7.77
C LEU A 43 9.65 -7.41 7.95
N ALA A 44 10.28 -6.95 9.04
CA ALA A 44 11.70 -7.19 9.29
C ALA A 44 12.13 -8.67 9.19
N PRO A 45 11.35 -9.65 9.70
CA PRO A 45 11.71 -11.07 9.61
C PRO A 45 11.72 -11.64 8.19
N TYR A 46 11.01 -10.99 7.25
CA TYR A 46 10.85 -11.45 5.87
C TYR A 46 11.84 -10.79 4.90
N ARG A 47 12.66 -9.87 5.41
CA ARG A 47 13.71 -9.21 4.61
C ARG A 47 14.90 -10.14 4.49
N SER A 48 15.12 -10.65 3.31
CA SER A 48 16.34 -11.38 2.95
C SER A 48 17.14 -10.59 1.92
N ALA A 49 18.45 -10.83 1.85
CA ALA A 49 19.27 -10.23 0.82
C ALA A 49 18.75 -10.61 -0.56
N GLY A 50 18.50 -9.61 -1.40
CA GLY A 50 17.98 -9.82 -2.75
C GLY A 50 16.47 -10.04 -2.85
N SER A 51 15.70 -9.99 -1.75
CA SER A 51 14.24 -10.12 -1.80
C SER A 51 13.60 -9.06 -2.70
N THR A 52 12.51 -9.44 -3.37
CA THR A 52 11.74 -8.56 -4.24
C THR A 52 10.56 -7.95 -3.51
N VAL A 53 10.24 -6.70 -3.82
CA VAL A 53 9.14 -5.93 -3.21
C VAL A 53 8.15 -5.50 -4.29
N LEU A 54 6.86 -5.59 -4.00
CA LEU A 54 5.77 -4.98 -4.77
C LEU A 54 5.01 -4.04 -3.84
N ASP A 55 5.15 -2.74 -4.03
CA ASP A 55 4.44 -1.71 -3.25
C ASP A 55 3.30 -1.12 -4.08
N ILE A 56 2.07 -1.44 -3.69
CA ILE A 56 0.86 -1.06 -4.39
C ILE A 56 0.28 0.19 -3.75
N GLY A 57 0.11 1.26 -4.55
CA GLY A 57 -0.28 2.58 -4.07
C GLY A 57 0.80 3.20 -3.17
N GLY A 58 2.07 2.93 -3.46
CA GLY A 58 3.21 3.30 -2.61
C GLY A 58 3.56 4.79 -2.61
N GLY A 59 2.83 5.61 -3.38
CA GLY A 59 2.98 7.06 -3.37
C GLY A 59 4.40 7.49 -3.76
N ILE A 60 5.09 8.13 -2.84
CA ILE A 60 6.48 8.59 -3.04
C ILE A 60 7.55 7.48 -2.78
N GLY A 61 7.12 6.21 -2.61
CA GLY A 61 8.01 5.06 -2.50
C GLY A 61 8.75 4.93 -1.17
N ILE A 62 8.12 5.31 -0.05
CA ILE A 62 8.77 5.26 1.27
C ILE A 62 9.12 3.81 1.64
N ILE A 63 8.20 2.87 1.44
CA ILE A 63 8.39 1.45 1.79
C ILE A 63 9.51 0.86 0.92
N ASP A 64 9.47 1.11 -0.39
CA ASP A 64 10.50 0.64 -1.32
C ASP A 64 11.90 1.11 -0.90
N GLN A 65 12.02 2.42 -0.62
CA GLN A 65 13.30 3.02 -0.21
C GLN A 65 13.83 2.41 1.08
N GLU A 66 12.97 2.21 2.08
CA GLU A 66 13.38 1.63 3.37
C GLU A 66 13.74 0.14 3.24
N LEU A 67 12.99 -0.63 2.45
CA LEU A 67 13.28 -2.06 2.24
C LEU A 67 14.55 -2.27 1.40
N LEU A 68 14.75 -1.48 0.33
CA LEU A 68 15.98 -1.53 -0.48
C LEU A 68 17.21 -1.14 0.34
N ARG A 69 17.13 -0.08 1.15
CA ARG A 69 18.21 0.30 2.07
C ARG A 69 18.49 -0.78 3.14
N ALA A 70 17.51 -1.59 3.44
CA ALA A 70 17.64 -2.71 4.37
C ALA A 70 18.08 -4.03 3.70
N GLY A 71 18.41 -4.02 2.39
CA GLY A 71 19.00 -5.14 1.67
C GLY A 71 18.07 -5.88 0.70
N ALA A 72 16.84 -5.42 0.48
CA ALA A 72 16.03 -5.91 -0.64
C ALA A 72 16.74 -5.66 -1.97
N GLY A 73 16.54 -6.54 -2.96
CA GLY A 73 17.27 -6.48 -4.23
C GLY A 73 16.58 -5.63 -5.29
N TYR A 74 15.25 -5.62 -5.29
CA TYR A 74 14.47 -4.94 -6.32
C TYR A 74 13.07 -4.61 -5.83
N ALA A 75 12.51 -3.50 -6.30
CA ALA A 75 11.15 -3.10 -5.99
C ALA A 75 10.36 -2.74 -7.25
N VAL A 76 9.06 -3.02 -7.23
CA VAL A 76 8.07 -2.55 -8.20
C VAL A 76 7.10 -1.64 -7.45
N LEU A 77 7.15 -0.35 -7.74
CA LEU A 77 6.26 0.67 -7.19
C LEU A 77 5.11 0.93 -8.16
N VAL A 78 3.90 0.59 -7.77
CA VAL A 78 2.68 0.84 -8.55
C VAL A 78 1.88 1.96 -7.91
N ASP A 79 1.61 3.04 -8.65
CA ASP A 79 0.76 4.13 -8.16
C ASP A 79 -0.05 4.78 -9.29
N GLY A 80 -1.27 5.21 -8.99
CA GLY A 80 -2.14 5.91 -9.94
C GLY A 80 -1.80 7.38 -10.13
N SER A 81 -0.94 7.96 -9.29
CA SER A 81 -0.55 9.36 -9.34
C SER A 81 0.79 9.55 -10.05
N THR A 82 0.76 10.10 -11.27
CA THR A 82 1.98 10.50 -11.99
C THR A 82 2.86 11.43 -11.14
N ALA A 83 2.23 12.36 -10.41
CA ALA A 83 2.96 13.32 -9.57
C ALA A 83 3.70 12.63 -8.42
N SER A 84 3.07 11.64 -7.76
CA SER A 84 3.71 10.83 -6.71
C SER A 84 4.90 10.04 -7.27
N LEU A 85 4.72 9.40 -8.43
CA LEU A 85 5.79 8.64 -9.08
C LEU A 85 6.97 9.52 -9.53
N GLU A 86 6.70 10.76 -9.98
CA GLU A 86 7.78 11.72 -10.30
C GLU A 86 8.61 12.07 -9.05
N VAL A 87 7.95 12.32 -7.92
CA VAL A 87 8.62 12.58 -6.63
C VAL A 87 9.37 11.33 -6.16
N ALA A 88 8.76 10.14 -6.27
CA ALA A 88 9.41 8.87 -5.94
C ALA A 88 10.70 8.64 -6.75
N ARG A 89 10.69 8.92 -8.07
CA ARG A 89 11.87 8.84 -8.92
C ARG A 89 12.97 9.82 -8.50
N GLN A 90 12.59 11.04 -8.09
CA GLN A 90 13.55 12.03 -7.57
C GLN A 90 14.20 11.55 -6.27
N GLU A 91 13.42 10.97 -5.34
CA GLU A 91 13.94 10.41 -4.11
C GLU A 91 14.82 9.19 -4.35
N ALA A 92 14.40 8.26 -5.20
CA ALA A 92 15.19 7.10 -5.58
C ALA A 92 16.55 7.51 -6.18
N ARG A 93 16.56 8.52 -7.07
CA ARG A 93 17.81 9.07 -7.62
C ARG A 93 18.69 9.67 -6.54
N ARG A 94 18.14 10.45 -5.62
CA ARG A 94 18.87 11.06 -4.50
C ARG A 94 19.53 10.02 -3.60
N LEU A 95 18.88 8.85 -3.44
CA LEU A 95 19.35 7.75 -2.61
C LEU A 95 20.21 6.72 -3.36
N ASN A 96 20.47 6.91 -4.68
CA ASN A 96 21.12 5.94 -5.56
C ASN A 96 20.38 4.58 -5.65
N LEU A 97 19.05 4.62 -5.62
CA LEU A 97 18.18 3.45 -5.71
C LEU A 97 17.39 3.38 -7.03
N LEU A 98 17.62 4.34 -7.95
CA LEU A 98 16.78 4.48 -9.16
C LEU A 98 16.76 3.20 -10.01
N ASP A 99 17.92 2.54 -10.16
CA ASP A 99 18.07 1.34 -10.97
C ASP A 99 17.51 0.07 -10.28
N LEU A 100 17.12 0.19 -9.02
CA LEU A 100 16.53 -0.89 -8.22
C LEU A 100 15.00 -0.79 -8.10
N ILE A 101 14.38 0.24 -8.70
CA ILE A 101 12.94 0.44 -8.63
C ILE A 101 12.33 0.56 -10.02
N GLU A 102 11.40 -0.34 -10.34
CA GLU A 102 10.49 -0.18 -11.47
C GLU A 102 9.27 0.65 -11.04
N PHE A 103 8.93 1.67 -11.83
CA PHE A 103 7.79 2.55 -11.56
C PHE A 103 6.68 2.27 -12.56
N VAL A 104 5.57 1.74 -12.08
CA VAL A 104 4.39 1.39 -12.87
C VAL A 104 3.27 2.38 -12.59
N GLU A 105 2.91 3.18 -13.59
CA GLU A 105 1.80 4.11 -13.48
C GLU A 105 0.47 3.44 -13.80
N GLY A 106 -0.54 3.67 -12.97
CA GLY A 106 -1.92 3.28 -13.20
C GLY A 106 -2.55 2.46 -12.07
N ASP A 107 -3.77 2.01 -12.32
CA ASP A 107 -4.52 1.16 -11.40
C ASP A 107 -3.92 -0.25 -11.36
N PHE A 108 -3.46 -0.67 -10.18
CA PHE A 108 -2.90 -2.01 -9.97
C PHE A 108 -3.87 -3.11 -10.43
N VAL A 109 -5.16 -3.00 -10.16
CA VAL A 109 -6.14 -4.02 -10.52
C VAL A 109 -6.21 -4.26 -12.03
N GLN A 110 -5.99 -3.21 -12.82
CA GLN A 110 -5.92 -3.30 -14.28
C GLN A 110 -4.57 -3.83 -14.77
N ARG A 111 -3.49 -3.55 -14.03
CA ARG A 111 -2.12 -3.91 -14.37
C ARG A 111 -1.68 -5.26 -13.81
N ALA A 112 -2.44 -5.83 -12.84
CA ALA A 112 -2.02 -6.99 -12.06
C ALA A 112 -1.54 -8.17 -12.91
N ALA A 113 -2.18 -8.43 -14.05
CA ALA A 113 -1.80 -9.55 -14.93
C ALA A 113 -0.37 -9.45 -15.51
N ALA A 114 0.16 -8.21 -15.63
CA ALA A 114 1.49 -7.94 -16.17
C ALA A 114 2.56 -7.77 -15.08
N ILE A 115 2.16 -7.81 -13.79
CA ILE A 115 3.09 -7.64 -12.66
C ILE A 115 3.46 -8.99 -12.10
N GLU A 116 4.75 -9.27 -12.03
CA GLU A 116 5.27 -10.51 -11.47
C GLU A 116 5.06 -10.60 -9.96
N PRO A 117 4.90 -11.82 -9.41
CA PRO A 117 4.86 -12.02 -7.96
C PRO A 117 6.17 -11.57 -7.29
N ALA A 118 6.05 -11.03 -6.07
CA ALA A 118 7.18 -10.57 -5.26
C ALA A 118 7.23 -11.28 -3.89
N ASP A 119 8.41 -11.27 -3.26
CA ASP A 119 8.58 -11.88 -1.94
C ASP A 119 7.79 -11.12 -0.88
N ILE A 120 7.82 -9.79 -0.96
CA ILE A 120 7.06 -8.91 -0.06
C ILE A 120 6.09 -8.07 -0.90
N VAL A 121 4.82 -8.09 -0.56
CA VAL A 121 3.79 -7.23 -1.18
C VAL A 121 3.19 -6.33 -0.11
N THR A 122 3.08 -5.02 -0.40
CA THR A 122 2.57 -4.02 0.56
C THR A 122 1.43 -3.18 0.00
N LEU A 123 0.45 -2.86 0.88
CA LEU A 123 -0.60 -1.85 0.65
C LEU A 123 -0.71 -1.00 1.92
N ASP A 124 0.00 0.12 1.96
CA ASP A 124 -0.07 1.06 3.09
C ASP A 124 -1.17 2.10 2.86
N ARG A 125 -2.32 1.92 3.55
CA ARG A 125 -3.49 2.83 3.47
C ARG A 125 -4.15 2.90 2.09
N VAL A 126 -4.03 1.86 1.29
CA VAL A 126 -4.60 1.77 -0.07
C VAL A 126 -5.98 1.14 -0.06
N VAL A 127 -6.18 0.09 0.74
CA VAL A 127 -7.45 -0.67 0.81
C VAL A 127 -8.64 0.25 1.09
N CYS A 128 -8.47 1.27 1.93
CA CYS A 128 -9.53 2.24 2.23
C CYS A 128 -9.80 3.27 1.13
N CYS A 129 -8.98 3.31 0.09
CA CYS A 129 -9.13 4.22 -1.03
C CYS A 129 -9.69 3.52 -2.29
N TYR A 130 -9.86 2.21 -2.25
CA TYR A 130 -10.27 1.41 -3.39
C TYR A 130 -11.67 0.80 -3.17
N PRO A 131 -12.61 0.99 -4.12
CA PRO A 131 -14.01 0.55 -3.93
C PRO A 131 -14.17 -0.97 -3.93
N ASP A 132 -13.42 -1.69 -4.78
CA ASP A 132 -13.51 -3.13 -4.97
C ASP A 132 -12.41 -3.85 -4.20
N VAL A 133 -12.66 -4.08 -2.90
CA VAL A 133 -11.72 -4.78 -2.01
C VAL A 133 -11.46 -6.22 -2.46
N GLU A 134 -12.46 -6.88 -3.05
CA GLU A 134 -12.34 -8.26 -3.53
C GLU A 134 -11.25 -8.37 -4.60
N ARG A 135 -11.32 -7.50 -5.59
CA ARG A 135 -10.34 -7.51 -6.69
C ARG A 135 -8.97 -7.02 -6.22
N LEU A 136 -8.92 -5.92 -5.46
CA LEU A 136 -7.65 -5.35 -5.01
C LEU A 136 -6.89 -6.35 -4.13
N VAL A 137 -7.53 -6.82 -3.04
CA VAL A 137 -6.87 -7.74 -2.09
C VAL A 137 -6.65 -9.11 -2.72
N GLY A 138 -7.60 -9.63 -3.51
CA GLY A 138 -7.46 -10.92 -4.18
C GLY A 138 -6.30 -10.96 -5.17
N LEU A 139 -6.19 -9.93 -6.03
CA LEU A 139 -5.11 -9.86 -7.02
C LEU A 139 -3.75 -9.59 -6.38
N SER A 140 -3.68 -8.73 -5.35
CA SER A 140 -2.42 -8.46 -4.66
C SER A 140 -1.96 -9.64 -3.81
N ALA A 141 -2.87 -10.33 -3.11
CA ALA A 141 -2.57 -11.55 -2.36
C ALA A 141 -2.05 -12.68 -3.26
N ALA A 142 -2.58 -12.80 -4.48
CA ALA A 142 -2.11 -13.76 -5.48
C ALA A 142 -0.66 -13.46 -5.97
N ARG A 143 -0.14 -12.27 -5.76
CA ARG A 143 1.24 -11.86 -6.11
C ARG A 143 2.24 -12.06 -4.96
N VAL A 144 1.80 -12.52 -3.81
CA VAL A 144 2.65 -12.74 -2.64
C VAL A 144 3.38 -14.08 -2.74
N ARG A 145 4.71 -14.05 -2.61
CA ARG A 145 5.51 -15.26 -2.42
C ARG A 145 5.71 -15.58 -0.94
N THR A 146 6.07 -14.58 -0.12
CA THR A 146 6.46 -14.80 1.29
C THR A 146 5.60 -14.01 2.26
N ALA A 147 5.57 -12.67 2.16
CA ALA A 147 4.91 -11.80 3.13
C ALA A 147 3.98 -10.78 2.47
N TYR A 148 2.83 -10.53 3.10
CA TYR A 148 1.83 -9.57 2.67
C TYR A 148 1.55 -8.58 3.79
N GLY A 149 1.91 -7.31 3.59
CA GLY A 149 1.81 -6.25 4.57
C GLY A 149 0.69 -5.26 4.27
N LEU A 150 -0.25 -5.09 5.21
CA LEU A 150 -1.38 -4.17 5.04
C LEU A 150 -1.48 -3.16 6.17
N VAL A 151 -1.81 -1.91 5.80
CA VAL A 151 -2.29 -0.89 6.72
C VAL A 151 -3.70 -0.47 6.29
N LEU A 152 -4.69 -0.72 7.14
CA LEU A 152 -6.10 -0.43 6.85
C LEU A 152 -6.83 0.09 8.11
N PRO A 153 -7.95 0.84 7.94
CA PRO A 153 -8.75 1.28 9.06
C PRO A 153 -9.29 0.10 9.87
N ARG A 154 -9.35 0.26 11.19
CA ARG A 154 -9.97 -0.74 12.06
C ARG A 154 -11.48 -0.78 11.84
N ASP A 155 -12.05 -1.99 11.88
CA ASP A 155 -13.50 -2.18 11.78
C ASP A 155 -14.18 -1.85 13.11
N ARG A 156 -14.37 -0.56 13.39
CA ARG A 156 -15.09 -0.02 14.55
C ARG A 156 -16.20 0.92 14.09
N SER A 157 -17.34 0.88 14.75
CA SER A 157 -18.50 1.71 14.39
C SER A 157 -18.17 3.21 14.35
N VAL A 158 -17.34 3.67 15.29
CA VAL A 158 -16.88 5.07 15.36
C VAL A 158 -16.04 5.43 14.14
N ILE A 159 -15.17 4.53 13.66
CA ILE A 159 -14.32 4.76 12.48
C ILE A 159 -15.18 4.74 11.22
N ARG A 160 -16.13 3.80 11.11
CA ARG A 160 -17.09 3.79 10.00
C ARG A 160 -17.92 5.07 9.94
N LEU A 161 -18.34 5.59 11.10
CA LEU A 161 -19.03 6.87 11.17
C LEU A 161 -18.14 8.03 10.74
N ALA A 162 -16.89 8.09 11.20
CA ALA A 162 -15.93 9.13 10.81
C ALA A 162 -15.71 9.14 9.28
N ILE A 163 -15.50 7.97 8.67
CA ILE A 163 -15.34 7.84 7.20
C ILE A 163 -16.61 8.28 6.47
N ARG A 164 -17.82 7.98 6.99
CA ARG A 164 -19.07 8.46 6.38
C ARG A 164 -19.18 9.99 6.43
N LEU A 165 -18.81 10.60 7.55
CA LEU A 165 -18.83 12.06 7.71
C LEU A 165 -17.79 12.72 6.80
N GLU A 166 -16.60 12.15 6.68
CA GLU A 166 -15.57 12.60 5.75
C GLU A 166 -16.08 12.54 4.29
N ASN A 167 -16.66 11.42 3.89
CA ASN A 167 -17.24 11.28 2.54
C ASN A 167 -18.37 12.29 2.29
N LEU A 168 -19.21 12.57 3.28
CA LEU A 168 -20.24 13.60 3.17
C LEU A 168 -19.63 14.98 2.97
N TRP A 169 -18.60 15.31 3.75
CA TRP A 169 -17.89 16.58 3.62
C TRP A 169 -17.18 16.72 2.26
N MET A 170 -16.51 15.64 1.78
CA MET A 170 -15.91 15.60 0.45
C MET A 170 -16.96 15.80 -0.66
N ARG A 171 -18.15 15.16 -0.50
CA ARG A 171 -19.26 15.34 -1.44
C ARG A 171 -19.77 16.78 -1.48
N LEU A 172 -19.91 17.43 -0.32
CA LEU A 172 -20.31 18.84 -0.24
C LEU A 172 -19.28 19.75 -0.90
N ARG A 173 -18.00 19.41 -0.85
CA ARG A 173 -16.91 20.12 -1.52
C ARG A 173 -16.71 19.71 -2.99
N ARG A 174 -17.60 18.89 -3.55
CA ARG A 174 -17.53 18.37 -4.93
C ARG A 174 -16.21 17.66 -5.26
N LYS A 175 -15.56 17.06 -4.26
CA LYS A 175 -14.38 16.22 -4.46
C LYS A 175 -14.80 14.82 -4.91
N ALA A 176 -14.12 14.25 -5.92
CA ALA A 176 -14.41 12.91 -6.44
C ALA A 176 -13.94 11.78 -5.51
N TYR A 177 -12.93 12.03 -4.69
CA TYR A 177 -12.38 11.04 -3.76
C TYR A 177 -13.40 10.52 -2.76
N ARG A 178 -13.33 9.22 -2.48
CA ARG A 178 -14.12 8.54 -1.44
C ARG A 178 -13.23 7.59 -0.66
N ALA A 179 -13.42 7.59 0.67
CA ALA A 179 -12.83 6.58 1.55
C ALA A 179 -13.84 5.46 1.81
N TYR A 180 -13.33 4.24 1.94
CA TYR A 180 -14.13 3.03 2.15
C TYR A 180 -13.76 2.37 3.48
N ALA A 181 -14.77 1.92 4.23
CA ALA A 181 -14.58 1.15 5.45
C ALA A 181 -14.91 -0.32 5.16
N HIS A 182 -13.98 -1.04 4.60
CA HIS A 182 -14.14 -2.47 4.37
C HIS A 182 -14.07 -3.25 5.69
N PRO A 183 -14.94 -4.27 5.90
CA PRO A 183 -14.83 -5.15 7.05
C PRO A 183 -13.46 -5.85 7.07
N THR A 184 -12.73 -5.73 8.18
CA THR A 184 -11.39 -6.34 8.28
C THR A 184 -11.44 -7.86 8.18
N ALA A 185 -12.52 -8.48 8.68
CA ALA A 185 -12.76 -9.92 8.51
C ALA A 185 -12.82 -10.33 7.03
N ARG A 186 -13.43 -9.49 6.16
CA ARG A 186 -13.47 -9.78 4.73
C ARG A 186 -12.10 -9.76 4.08
N VAL A 187 -11.25 -8.82 4.48
CA VAL A 187 -9.84 -8.77 4.03
C VAL A 187 -9.09 -10.03 4.48
N ASP A 188 -9.29 -10.46 5.73
CA ASP A 188 -8.68 -11.70 6.26
C ASP A 188 -9.16 -12.94 5.49
N GLU A 189 -10.45 -13.03 5.16
CA GLU A 189 -11.02 -14.13 4.36
C GLU A 189 -10.42 -14.20 2.95
N ILE A 190 -10.29 -13.05 2.27
CA ILE A 190 -9.70 -13.00 0.92
C ILE A 190 -8.21 -13.40 0.97
N ALA A 191 -7.47 -12.92 1.96
CA ALA A 191 -6.08 -13.30 2.16
C ALA A 191 -5.96 -14.82 2.42
N ALA A 192 -6.81 -15.38 3.29
CA ALA A 192 -6.86 -16.80 3.60
C ALA A 192 -7.19 -17.67 2.37
N ALA A 193 -8.11 -17.21 1.52
CA ALA A 193 -8.44 -17.88 0.25
C ALA A 193 -7.23 -17.95 -0.72
N ASN A 194 -6.24 -17.08 -0.54
CA ASN A 194 -4.95 -17.10 -1.27
C ASN A 194 -3.83 -17.78 -0.48
N GLY A 195 -4.14 -18.51 0.59
CA GLY A 195 -3.17 -19.24 1.41
C GLY A 195 -2.34 -18.36 2.35
N LEU A 196 -2.80 -17.13 2.64
CA LEU A 196 -2.13 -16.18 3.51
C LEU A 196 -2.84 -16.08 4.85
N HIS A 197 -2.11 -16.21 5.95
CA HIS A 197 -2.67 -16.18 7.31
C HIS A 197 -2.02 -15.06 8.13
N PRO A 198 -2.78 -14.36 9.00
CA PRO A 198 -2.23 -13.28 9.81
C PRO A 198 -1.18 -13.83 10.77
N ARG A 199 0.04 -13.33 10.65
CA ARG A 199 1.20 -13.75 11.46
C ARG A 199 1.51 -12.78 12.59
N SER A 200 1.47 -11.49 12.28
CA SER A 200 1.76 -10.43 13.24
C SER A 200 0.89 -9.21 12.99
N GLU A 201 0.51 -8.54 14.06
CA GLU A 201 -0.40 -7.41 14.00
C GLU A 201 -0.04 -6.35 15.04
N ARG A 202 -0.17 -5.07 14.64
CA ARG A 202 -0.17 -3.92 15.55
C ARG A 202 -1.37 -3.01 15.28
N ARG A 203 -1.78 -2.26 16.29
CA ARG A 203 -2.96 -1.37 16.18
C ARG A 203 -2.66 0.01 16.74
N THR A 204 -3.21 1.02 16.10
CA THR A 204 -3.36 2.36 16.65
C THR A 204 -4.84 2.58 17.02
N ALA A 205 -5.22 3.80 17.40
CA ALA A 205 -6.63 4.15 17.63
C ALA A 205 -7.48 3.94 16.36
N PHE A 206 -6.92 4.27 15.19
CA PHE A 206 -7.60 4.25 13.89
C PHE A 206 -7.17 3.09 12.98
N TRP A 207 -5.86 2.76 12.94
CA TRP A 207 -5.28 1.83 11.97
C TRP A 207 -5.02 0.44 12.54
N ARG A 208 -5.20 -0.55 11.71
CA ARG A 208 -4.70 -1.91 11.84
C ARG A 208 -3.52 -2.06 10.90
N VAL A 209 -2.39 -2.52 11.42
CA VAL A 209 -1.17 -2.88 10.68
C VAL A 209 -1.00 -4.38 10.83
N VAL A 210 -1.02 -5.12 9.76
CA VAL A 210 -0.99 -6.59 9.79
C VAL A 210 -0.07 -7.13 8.70
N VAL A 211 0.69 -8.16 9.04
CA VAL A 211 1.47 -8.95 8.09
C VAL A 211 0.93 -10.38 8.10
N TYR A 212 0.66 -10.86 6.90
CA TYR A 212 0.28 -12.25 6.63
C TYR A 212 1.45 -12.97 5.98
N ASP A 213 1.55 -14.28 6.19
CA ASP A 213 2.49 -15.15 5.49
C ASP A 213 1.81 -16.44 5.01
N ARG A 214 2.51 -17.21 4.19
CA ARG A 214 2.06 -18.54 3.80
C ARG A 214 2.38 -19.54 4.89
N VAL A 215 1.42 -20.40 5.24
CA VAL A 215 1.65 -21.51 6.16
C VAL A 215 2.58 -22.51 5.48
N GLY A 216 3.78 -22.69 5.99
CA GLY A 216 4.74 -23.69 5.49
C GLY A 216 6.13 -23.14 5.18
N ASP A 217 6.28 -21.88 4.90
CA ASP A 217 7.60 -21.25 4.76
C ASP A 217 8.07 -20.80 6.14
N GLY A 218 8.58 -21.78 6.90
CA GLY A 218 9.18 -21.51 8.22
C GLY A 218 10.18 -20.37 8.10
N LEU A 219 10.04 -19.35 8.97
CA LEU A 219 11.10 -18.39 9.20
C LEU A 219 12.42 -19.15 9.30
N PRO A 220 13.48 -18.76 8.60
CA PRO A 220 14.80 -19.30 8.89
C PRO A 220 15.10 -19.03 10.35
N THR A 221 15.30 -20.12 11.11
CA THR A 221 15.69 -20.11 12.54
C THR A 221 17.05 -19.44 12.74
#